data_30f1c3d95605c7eacca4a1ce20f0ce05
#
_entry.id   30f1c3d95605c7eacca4a1ce20f0ce05
#
_cell.length_a   1.000
_cell.length_b   1.000
_cell.length_c   1.000
_cell.angle_alpha   90.00
_cell.angle_beta   90.00
_cell.angle_gamma   90.00
#
_symmetry.space_group_name_H-M   'P 1'
#
loop_
_entity.id
_entity.type
_entity.pdbx_description
1 polymer ?
#
loop_
_entity_poly.entity_id
_entity_poly.type
_entity_poly.pdbx_seq_one_letter_code
_entity_poly.pdbx_strand_id
1 'polypeptide(L)'
;MKHIWSVVALSALAFTTAPAQMKIGHFNSTSVIKLMPEAQDAQRQLDQLVADWQKTINQMQDEWKKKFEEYDKKKLIMTDQRRAETEKELRELDQKMNDFRQQKFGQNGEMFSKQSELMKPVQDKIFKAVQDVAREEGYDYVFDKSGEILLMYSNEKHDLTQKIVDRLKLALPSTTTPERRN
;
A
#
# COMPACT_ATOMS: atom_id res chain seq x y z
N MET A 1 63.19 -64.34 4.19
CA MET A 1 62.09 -64.29 3.18
C MET A 1 60.81 -64.10 3.92
N LYS A 2 60.34 -62.85 4.08
CA LYS A 2 59.06 -62.60 4.66
C LYS A 2 58.50 -61.34 3.94
N HIS A 3 57.49 -61.54 3.10
CA HIS A 3 56.81 -60.48 2.35
C HIS A 3 55.85 -59.77 3.28
N ILE A 4 56.08 -58.48 3.57
CA ILE A 4 55.18 -57.63 4.29
C ILE A 4 54.36 -56.94 3.22
N TRP A 5 53.11 -57.36 3.08
CA TRP A 5 52.10 -56.67 2.28
C TRP A 5 51.49 -55.47 3.08
N SER A 6 51.97 -54.29 2.75
CA SER A 6 51.36 -53.06 3.26
C SER A 6 50.09 -52.74 2.47
N VAL A 7 48.96 -53.06 3.06
CA VAL A 7 47.66 -52.60 2.54
C VAL A 7 47.46 -51.13 2.92
N VAL A 8 47.74 -50.26 1.98
CA VAL A 8 47.34 -48.81 2.10
C VAL A 8 45.85 -48.71 1.82
N ALA A 9 45.05 -48.65 2.89
CA ALA A 9 43.61 -48.32 2.80
C ALA A 9 43.49 -46.83 2.48
N LEU A 10 43.29 -46.51 1.20
CA LEU A 10 42.95 -45.15 0.73
C LEU A 10 41.49 -44.88 1.07
N SER A 11 41.27 -44.27 2.23
CA SER A 11 39.92 -43.76 2.63
C SER A 11 39.59 -42.60 1.74
N ALA A 12 38.85 -42.85 0.66
CA ALA A 12 38.21 -41.80 -0.14
C ALA A 12 37.09 -41.18 0.70
N LEU A 13 37.35 -40.04 1.39
CA LEU A 13 36.29 -39.17 1.93
C LEU A 13 35.52 -38.61 0.74
N ALA A 14 34.41 -39.25 0.42
CA ALA A 14 33.42 -38.67 -0.49
C ALA A 14 32.79 -37.47 0.20
N PHE A 15 33.31 -36.27 -0.06
CA PHE A 15 32.62 -35.02 0.23
C PHE A 15 31.38 -34.99 -0.66
N THR A 16 30.25 -35.46 -0.14
CA THR A 16 28.95 -35.21 -0.75
C THR A 16 28.64 -33.73 -0.59
N THR A 17 28.96 -32.92 -1.58
CA THR A 17 28.42 -31.55 -1.69
C THR A 17 26.94 -31.70 -1.91
N ALA A 18 26.15 -31.67 -0.83
CA ALA A 18 24.71 -31.53 -0.96
C ALA A 18 24.47 -30.20 -1.68
N PRO A 19 23.74 -30.18 -2.82
CA PRO A 19 23.38 -28.92 -3.46
C PRO A 19 22.61 -28.12 -2.43
N ALA A 20 23.07 -26.91 -2.12
CA ALA A 20 22.33 -25.98 -1.29
C ALA A 20 21.01 -25.71 -2.00
N GLN A 21 19.92 -26.32 -1.54
CA GLN A 21 18.62 -26.16 -2.12
C GLN A 21 18.09 -24.80 -1.71
N MET A 22 18.05 -23.87 -2.66
CA MET A 22 17.48 -22.53 -2.45
C MET A 22 16.04 -22.64 -1.97
N LYS A 23 15.73 -22.02 -0.85
CA LYS A 23 14.40 -22.04 -0.25
C LYS A 23 13.67 -20.74 -0.54
N ILE A 24 12.60 -20.82 -1.34
CA ILE A 24 11.77 -19.68 -1.76
C ILE A 24 10.43 -19.75 -1.06
N GLY A 25 10.02 -18.64 -0.45
CA GLY A 25 8.73 -18.47 0.16
C GLY A 25 7.90 -17.37 -0.51
N HIS A 26 6.65 -17.30 -0.13
CA HIS A 26 5.75 -16.21 -0.55
C HIS A 26 4.79 -15.84 0.59
N PHE A 27 4.22 -14.66 0.50
CA PHE A 27 3.16 -14.21 1.41
C PHE A 27 2.19 -13.28 0.68
N ASN A 28 1.10 -12.90 1.32
CA ASN A 28 0.11 -11.97 0.79
C ASN A 28 0.08 -10.71 1.68
N SER A 29 0.75 -9.63 1.25
CA SER A 29 0.79 -8.39 2.02
C SER A 29 -0.59 -7.75 2.19
N THR A 30 -1.47 -7.84 1.17
CA THR A 30 -2.83 -7.30 1.25
C THR A 30 -3.63 -7.96 2.38
N SER A 31 -3.48 -9.29 2.55
CA SER A 31 -4.13 -10.02 3.65
C SER A 31 -3.61 -9.60 5.02
N VAL A 32 -2.30 -9.38 5.13
CA VAL A 32 -1.66 -8.89 6.37
C VAL A 32 -2.12 -7.47 6.69
N ILE A 33 -2.04 -6.55 5.72
CA ILE A 33 -2.44 -5.13 5.86
C ILE A 33 -3.87 -4.99 6.38
N LYS A 34 -4.80 -5.80 5.84
CA LYS A 34 -6.22 -5.77 6.27
C LYS A 34 -6.41 -6.06 7.76
N LEU A 35 -5.51 -6.82 8.37
CA LEU A 35 -5.56 -7.18 9.78
C LEU A 35 -4.86 -6.17 10.69
N MET A 36 -4.08 -5.24 10.13
CA MET A 36 -3.31 -4.28 10.90
C MET A 36 -4.16 -3.08 11.33
N PRO A 37 -4.32 -2.82 12.66
CA PRO A 37 -5.03 -1.64 13.14
C PRO A 37 -4.42 -0.34 12.61
N GLU A 38 -3.09 -0.26 12.52
CA GLU A 38 -2.37 0.91 12.01
C GLU A 38 -2.70 1.21 10.54
N ALA A 39 -2.92 0.17 9.73
CA ALA A 39 -3.34 0.35 8.33
C ALA A 39 -4.76 0.91 8.25
N GLN A 40 -5.66 0.43 9.13
CA GLN A 40 -7.02 0.95 9.22
C GLN A 40 -7.03 2.41 9.70
N ASP A 41 -6.16 2.75 10.65
CA ASP A 41 -5.99 4.13 11.14
C ASP A 41 -5.45 5.04 10.04
N ALA A 42 -4.45 4.59 9.28
CA ALA A 42 -3.89 5.31 8.14
C ALA A 42 -4.96 5.57 7.07
N GLN A 43 -5.79 4.56 6.76
CA GLN A 43 -6.89 4.72 5.82
C GLN A 43 -7.92 5.73 6.31
N ARG A 44 -8.34 5.67 7.60
CA ARG A 44 -9.27 6.65 8.18
C ARG A 44 -8.74 8.09 8.11
N GLN A 45 -7.46 8.28 8.38
CA GLN A 45 -6.82 9.59 8.27
C GLN A 45 -6.82 10.10 6.83
N LEU A 46 -6.53 9.23 5.87
CA LEU A 46 -6.59 9.60 4.45
C LEU A 46 -8.01 9.95 4.02
N ASP A 47 -8.98 9.14 4.41
CA ASP A 47 -10.41 9.39 4.09
C ASP A 47 -10.89 10.74 4.66
N GLN A 48 -10.45 11.09 5.88
CA GLN A 48 -10.75 12.39 6.48
C GLN A 48 -10.14 13.55 5.69
N LEU A 49 -8.88 13.45 5.28
CA LEU A 49 -8.22 14.46 4.45
C LEU A 49 -8.95 14.65 3.11
N VAL A 50 -9.33 13.55 2.45
CA VAL A 50 -10.07 13.58 1.19
C VAL A 50 -11.44 14.26 1.39
N ALA A 51 -12.14 13.93 2.47
CA ALA A 51 -13.43 14.57 2.79
C ALA A 51 -13.28 16.08 3.02
N ASP A 52 -12.25 16.51 3.74
CA ASP A 52 -11.97 17.92 4.01
C ASP A 52 -11.62 18.70 2.72
N TRP A 53 -10.82 18.10 1.83
CA TRP A 53 -10.52 18.71 0.53
C TRP A 53 -11.76 18.78 -0.36
N GLN A 54 -12.59 17.73 -0.39
CA GLN A 54 -13.85 17.76 -1.14
C GLN A 54 -14.80 18.83 -0.61
N LYS A 55 -14.90 19.00 0.71
CA LYS A 55 -15.66 20.07 1.32
C LYS A 55 -15.16 21.45 0.88
N THR A 56 -13.86 21.65 0.83
CA THR A 56 -13.23 22.88 0.37
C THR A 56 -13.58 23.18 -1.09
N ILE A 57 -13.51 22.16 -1.96
CA ILE A 57 -13.90 22.29 -3.37
C ILE A 57 -15.39 22.69 -3.49
N ASN A 58 -16.25 22.06 -2.73
CA ASN A 58 -17.69 22.37 -2.75
C ASN A 58 -17.93 23.82 -2.29
N GLN A 59 -17.23 24.30 -1.27
CA GLN A 59 -17.31 25.69 -0.82
C GLN A 59 -16.88 26.68 -1.90
N MET A 60 -15.75 26.39 -2.59
CA MET A 60 -15.29 27.23 -3.72
C MET A 60 -16.30 27.23 -4.87
N GLN A 61 -16.93 26.10 -5.15
CA GLN A 61 -17.95 25.97 -6.18
C GLN A 61 -19.22 26.76 -5.84
N ASP A 62 -19.64 26.71 -4.58
CA ASP A 62 -20.79 27.48 -4.10
C ASP A 62 -20.52 28.99 -4.13
N GLU A 63 -19.31 29.42 -3.79
CA GLU A 63 -18.89 30.82 -3.90
C GLU A 63 -18.91 31.29 -5.35
N TRP A 64 -18.33 30.52 -6.25
CA TRP A 64 -18.36 30.81 -7.69
C TRP A 64 -19.80 30.91 -8.21
N LYS A 65 -20.64 29.94 -7.86
CA LYS A 65 -22.04 29.90 -8.28
C LYS A 65 -22.81 31.12 -7.82
N LYS A 66 -22.70 31.50 -6.55
CA LYS A 66 -23.33 32.71 -6.01
C LYS A 66 -22.91 33.96 -6.76
N LYS A 67 -21.61 34.13 -6.98
CA LYS A 67 -21.05 35.26 -7.68
C LYS A 67 -21.49 35.30 -9.14
N PHE A 68 -21.56 34.15 -9.80
CA PHE A 68 -22.05 34.03 -11.16
C PHE A 68 -23.55 34.38 -11.26
N GLU A 69 -24.39 33.90 -10.35
CA GLU A 69 -25.81 34.22 -10.30
C GLU A 69 -26.07 35.75 -10.09
N GLU A 70 -25.27 36.38 -9.23
CA GLU A 70 -25.34 37.83 -9.02
C GLU A 70 -24.89 38.60 -10.28
N TYR A 71 -23.84 38.16 -10.92
CA TYR A 71 -23.36 38.70 -12.17
C TYR A 71 -24.43 38.58 -13.26
N ASP A 72 -24.98 37.39 -13.44
CA ASP A 72 -26.00 37.12 -14.48
C ASP A 72 -27.24 38.01 -14.35
N LYS A 73 -27.71 38.22 -13.12
CA LYS A 73 -28.85 39.13 -12.83
C LYS A 73 -28.56 40.60 -13.12
N LYS A 74 -27.29 41.04 -13.00
CA LYS A 74 -26.93 42.46 -13.06
C LYS A 74 -26.14 42.84 -14.30
N LYS A 75 -25.63 41.89 -15.12
CA LYS A 75 -24.72 42.15 -16.23
C LYS A 75 -25.23 43.19 -17.25
N LEU A 76 -26.54 43.24 -17.45
CA LEU A 76 -27.16 44.19 -18.43
C LEU A 76 -27.19 45.65 -17.95
N ILE A 77 -27.05 45.86 -16.63
CA ILE A 77 -27.07 47.19 -16.01
C ILE A 77 -25.73 47.62 -15.46
N MET A 78 -24.71 46.73 -15.58
CA MET A 78 -23.34 47.04 -15.16
C MET A 78 -22.65 47.94 -16.17
N THR A 79 -21.73 48.79 -15.67
CA THR A 79 -20.74 49.45 -16.52
C THR A 79 -19.75 48.41 -17.11
N ASP A 80 -19.15 48.73 -18.26
CA ASP A 80 -18.17 47.84 -18.91
C ASP A 80 -17.00 47.52 -17.99
N GLN A 81 -16.52 48.50 -17.22
CA GLN A 81 -15.47 48.30 -16.25
C GLN A 81 -15.85 47.29 -15.16
N ARG A 82 -17.06 47.50 -14.56
CA ARG A 82 -17.53 46.59 -13.49
C ARG A 82 -17.81 45.17 -13.99
N ARG A 83 -18.25 45.05 -15.23
CA ARG A 83 -18.46 43.75 -15.88
C ARG A 83 -17.13 43.04 -16.05
N ALA A 84 -16.11 43.70 -16.61
CA ALA A 84 -14.78 43.14 -16.80
C ALA A 84 -14.12 42.71 -15.48
N GLU A 85 -14.27 43.52 -14.43
CA GLU A 85 -13.78 43.19 -13.07
C GLU A 85 -14.42 41.91 -12.54
N THR A 86 -15.77 41.81 -12.61
CA THR A 86 -16.52 40.66 -12.11
C THR A 86 -16.17 39.37 -12.90
N GLU A 87 -16.06 39.48 -14.22
CA GLU A 87 -15.68 38.35 -15.06
C GLU A 87 -14.24 37.91 -14.75
N LYS A 88 -13.31 38.84 -14.44
CA LYS A 88 -11.96 38.50 -13.99
C LYS A 88 -12.00 37.76 -12.67
N GLU A 89 -12.75 38.22 -11.68
CA GLU A 89 -12.90 37.56 -10.39
C GLU A 89 -13.50 36.13 -10.52
N LEU A 90 -14.47 35.93 -11.43
CA LEU A 90 -15.04 34.61 -11.71
C LEU A 90 -14.01 33.65 -12.33
N ARG A 91 -13.18 34.16 -13.27
CA ARG A 91 -12.09 33.36 -13.84
C ARG A 91 -11.03 33.01 -12.79
N GLU A 92 -10.67 33.93 -11.90
CA GLU A 92 -9.73 33.69 -10.81
C GLU A 92 -10.23 32.64 -9.82
N LEU A 93 -11.52 32.66 -9.47
CA LEU A 93 -12.14 31.64 -8.62
C LEU A 93 -12.13 30.26 -9.30
N ASP A 94 -12.47 30.21 -10.59
CA ASP A 94 -12.42 28.94 -11.35
C ASP A 94 -10.99 28.39 -11.42
N GLN A 95 -10.02 29.24 -11.74
CA GLN A 95 -8.62 28.87 -11.77
C GLN A 95 -8.15 28.34 -10.40
N LYS A 96 -8.45 29.05 -9.32
CA LYS A 96 -8.11 28.65 -7.95
C LYS A 96 -8.70 27.28 -7.58
N MET A 97 -9.93 27.01 -8.00
CA MET A 97 -10.60 25.72 -7.76
C MET A 97 -9.93 24.60 -8.56
N ASN A 98 -9.55 24.85 -9.80
CA ASN A 98 -8.85 23.89 -10.66
C ASN A 98 -7.45 23.62 -10.13
N ASP A 99 -6.71 24.65 -9.73
CA ASP A 99 -5.38 24.52 -9.13
C ASP A 99 -5.43 23.72 -7.84
N PHE A 100 -6.44 23.96 -6.99
CA PHE A 100 -6.64 23.18 -5.76
C PHE A 100 -6.91 21.71 -6.07
N ARG A 101 -7.80 21.40 -7.04
CA ARG A 101 -8.04 20.01 -7.47
C ARG A 101 -6.77 19.34 -7.96
N GLN A 102 -6.04 20.03 -8.82
CA GLN A 102 -4.78 19.50 -9.37
C GLN A 102 -3.75 19.26 -8.27
N GLN A 103 -3.60 20.18 -7.33
CA GLN A 103 -2.68 20.06 -6.20
C GLN A 103 -3.04 18.89 -5.28
N LYS A 104 -4.34 18.70 -4.99
CA LYS A 104 -4.78 17.66 -4.06
C LYS A 104 -4.92 16.28 -4.71
N PHE A 105 -5.51 16.21 -5.92
CA PHE A 105 -5.91 14.96 -6.57
C PHE A 105 -5.23 14.70 -7.91
N GLY A 106 -4.42 15.63 -8.42
CA GLY A 106 -3.71 15.46 -9.68
C GLY A 106 -2.66 14.35 -9.63
N GLN A 107 -2.07 14.04 -10.76
CA GLN A 107 -0.94 13.13 -10.86
C GLN A 107 0.21 13.66 -9.98
N ASN A 108 0.69 12.87 -9.04
CA ASN A 108 1.62 13.28 -7.98
C ASN A 108 1.07 14.34 -7.00
N GLY A 109 -0.25 14.46 -6.89
CA GLY A 109 -0.90 15.35 -5.94
C GLY A 109 -0.69 14.94 -4.48
N GLU A 110 -1.15 15.81 -3.58
CA GLU A 110 -0.95 15.62 -2.13
C GLU A 110 -1.59 14.33 -1.60
N MET A 111 -2.67 13.85 -2.24
CA MET A 111 -3.29 12.58 -1.89
C MET A 111 -2.31 11.41 -1.97
N PHE A 112 -1.54 11.33 -3.06
CA PHE A 112 -0.56 10.25 -3.25
C PHE A 112 0.58 10.32 -2.22
N SER A 113 1.11 11.52 -1.96
CA SER A 113 2.17 11.69 -0.97
C SER A 113 1.70 11.39 0.45
N LYS A 114 0.46 11.81 0.81
CA LYS A 114 -0.14 11.51 2.11
C LYS A 114 -0.43 10.03 2.31
N GLN A 115 -0.93 9.35 1.28
CA GLN A 115 -1.11 7.90 1.32
C GLN A 115 0.22 7.19 1.57
N SER A 116 1.27 7.57 0.84
CA SER A 116 2.61 6.98 1.02
C SER A 116 3.18 7.26 2.41
N GLU A 117 3.02 8.49 2.92
CA GLU A 117 3.47 8.88 4.26
C GLU A 117 2.77 8.07 5.36
N LEU A 118 1.44 7.96 5.29
CA LEU A 118 0.63 7.26 6.28
C LEU A 118 0.85 5.73 6.25
N MET A 119 1.08 5.16 5.05
CA MET A 119 1.29 3.72 4.90
C MET A 119 2.73 3.28 5.15
N LYS A 120 3.70 4.20 5.13
CA LYS A 120 5.11 3.86 5.33
C LYS A 120 5.37 3.08 6.63
N PRO A 121 4.91 3.50 7.83
CA PRO A 121 5.16 2.75 9.06
C PRO A 121 4.53 1.36 9.05
N VAL A 122 3.41 1.17 8.34
CA VAL A 122 2.76 -0.15 8.15
C VAL A 122 3.66 -1.06 7.30
N GLN A 123 4.15 -0.54 6.17
CA GLN A 123 5.07 -1.26 5.28
C GLN A 123 6.36 -1.64 5.99
N ASP A 124 6.96 -0.71 6.76
CA ASP A 124 8.20 -0.96 7.51
C ASP A 124 8.01 -2.09 8.54
N LYS A 125 6.86 -2.15 9.24
CA LYS A 125 6.53 -3.24 10.17
C LYS A 125 6.40 -4.59 9.47
N ILE A 126 5.68 -4.64 8.35
CA ILE A 126 5.52 -5.87 7.56
C ILE A 126 6.88 -6.33 7.06
N PHE A 127 7.66 -5.43 6.48
CA PHE A 127 8.98 -5.74 5.96
C PHE A 127 9.89 -6.35 7.02
N LYS A 128 9.90 -5.76 8.22
CA LYS A 128 10.64 -6.31 9.35
C LYS A 128 10.15 -7.71 9.74
N ALA A 129 8.85 -7.91 9.84
CA ALA A 129 8.28 -9.22 10.18
C ALA A 129 8.61 -10.28 9.14
N VAL A 130 8.56 -9.94 7.85
CA VAL A 130 8.96 -10.82 6.73
C VAL A 130 10.43 -11.21 6.87
N GLN A 131 11.33 -10.25 7.11
CA GLN A 131 12.77 -10.52 7.28
C GLN A 131 13.03 -11.43 8.48
N ASP A 132 12.37 -11.19 9.61
CA ASP A 132 12.54 -11.99 10.81
C ASP A 132 12.09 -13.44 10.58
N VAL A 133 10.87 -13.63 9.99
CA VAL A 133 10.34 -14.96 9.66
C VAL A 133 11.21 -15.66 8.62
N ALA A 134 11.64 -14.96 7.57
CA ALA A 134 12.48 -15.54 6.53
C ALA A 134 13.83 -16.05 7.10
N ARG A 135 14.46 -15.26 7.97
CA ARG A 135 15.73 -15.62 8.61
C ARG A 135 15.57 -16.82 9.55
N GLU A 136 14.52 -16.83 10.38
CA GLU A 136 14.28 -17.92 11.33
C GLU A 136 13.96 -19.24 10.62
N GLU A 137 13.23 -19.17 9.51
CA GLU A 137 12.81 -20.35 8.75
C GLU A 137 13.82 -20.77 7.66
N GLY A 138 14.91 -20.00 7.48
CA GLY A 138 15.95 -20.30 6.50
C GLY A 138 15.48 -20.14 5.05
N TYR A 139 14.68 -19.11 4.74
CA TYR A 139 14.32 -18.76 3.38
C TYR A 139 15.37 -17.83 2.78
N ASP A 140 15.77 -18.11 1.54
CA ASP A 140 16.68 -17.25 0.77
C ASP A 140 15.95 -16.08 0.11
N TYR A 141 14.70 -16.31 -0.32
CA TYR A 141 13.83 -15.30 -0.96
C TYR A 141 12.40 -15.45 -0.48
N VAL A 142 11.73 -14.31 -0.34
CA VAL A 142 10.29 -14.24 -0.05
C VAL A 142 9.64 -13.24 -1.01
N PHE A 143 8.64 -13.70 -1.76
CA PHE A 143 7.89 -12.89 -2.71
C PHE A 143 6.53 -12.49 -2.15
N ASP A 144 6.13 -11.27 -2.42
CA ASP A 144 4.77 -10.81 -2.16
C ASP A 144 3.87 -11.18 -3.35
N LYS A 145 2.93 -12.13 -3.13
CA LYS A 145 1.99 -12.57 -4.18
C LYS A 145 0.83 -11.61 -4.43
N SER A 146 0.69 -10.54 -3.62
CA SER A 146 -0.33 -9.50 -3.79
C SER A 146 0.16 -8.30 -4.61
N GLY A 147 1.47 -8.24 -4.93
CA GLY A 147 2.09 -7.19 -5.72
C GLY A 147 1.97 -7.40 -7.22
N GLU A 148 2.71 -6.58 -7.97
CA GLU A 148 2.73 -6.61 -9.45
C GLU A 148 3.43 -7.85 -10.04
N ILE A 149 4.11 -8.64 -9.20
CA ILE A 149 4.77 -9.87 -9.64
C ILE A 149 3.72 -10.91 -9.95
N LEU A 150 3.59 -11.27 -11.24
CA LEU A 150 2.66 -12.30 -11.68
C LEU A 150 3.16 -13.69 -11.28
N LEU A 151 2.75 -14.16 -10.12
CA LEU A 151 3.05 -15.50 -9.64
C LEU A 151 1.91 -16.44 -10.07
N MET A 152 2.13 -17.21 -11.17
CA MET A 152 1.10 -18.07 -11.75
C MET A 152 0.76 -19.29 -10.88
N TYR A 153 1.72 -19.76 -10.10
CA TYR A 153 1.55 -20.88 -9.18
C TYR A 153 2.47 -20.72 -7.96
N SER A 154 1.96 -21.01 -6.79
CA SER A 154 2.74 -21.10 -5.57
C SER A 154 2.24 -22.28 -4.73
N ASN A 155 3.17 -23.04 -4.15
CA ASN A 155 2.83 -24.14 -3.25
C ASN A 155 2.54 -23.57 -1.87
N GLU A 156 1.36 -23.85 -1.32
CA GLU A 156 0.92 -23.38 0.00
C GLU A 156 1.87 -23.76 1.14
N LYS A 157 2.64 -24.84 0.98
CA LYS A 157 3.69 -25.24 1.93
C LYS A 157 4.69 -24.10 2.21
N HIS A 158 4.89 -23.21 1.25
CA HIS A 158 5.82 -22.08 1.33
C HIS A 158 5.10 -20.74 1.54
N ASP A 159 3.82 -20.76 1.89
CA ASP A 159 3.07 -19.54 2.27
C ASP A 159 3.42 -19.14 3.71
N LEU A 160 4.00 -17.95 3.85
CA LEU A 160 4.42 -17.38 5.12
C LEU A 160 3.41 -16.39 5.70
N THR A 161 2.27 -16.17 5.04
CA THR A 161 1.28 -15.16 5.43
C THR A 161 0.87 -15.32 6.89
N GLN A 162 0.51 -16.55 7.31
CA GLN A 162 0.10 -16.81 8.69
C GLN A 162 1.22 -16.54 9.70
N LYS A 163 2.45 -16.98 9.41
CA LYS A 163 3.60 -16.77 10.29
C LYS A 163 3.92 -15.28 10.48
N ILE A 164 3.73 -14.48 9.41
CA ILE A 164 3.91 -13.03 9.45
C ILE A 164 2.79 -12.39 10.31
N VAL A 165 1.54 -12.82 10.14
CA VAL A 165 0.42 -12.39 10.98
C VAL A 165 0.69 -12.68 12.45
N ASP A 166 1.14 -13.90 12.78
CA ASP A 166 1.47 -14.30 14.15
C ASP A 166 2.64 -13.48 14.71
N ARG A 167 3.66 -13.22 13.88
CA ARG A 167 4.80 -12.38 14.26
C ARG A 167 4.38 -10.95 14.59
N LEU A 168 3.44 -10.40 13.85
CA LEU A 168 2.87 -9.07 14.08
C LEU A 168 1.83 -9.07 15.22
N LYS A 169 1.52 -10.23 15.82
CA LYS A 169 0.52 -10.41 16.89
C LYS A 169 -0.86 -9.89 16.50
N LEU A 170 -1.23 -10.06 15.24
CA LEU A 170 -2.54 -9.63 14.73
C LEU A 170 -3.61 -10.66 15.08
N ALA A 171 -4.78 -10.19 15.52
CA ALA A 171 -5.93 -11.06 15.72
C ALA A 171 -6.52 -11.47 14.37
N LEU A 172 -6.67 -12.75 14.13
CA LEU A 172 -7.43 -13.24 12.98
C LEU A 172 -8.91 -12.94 13.18
N PRO A 173 -9.65 -12.55 12.13
CA PRO A 173 -11.11 -12.52 12.22
C PRO A 173 -11.59 -13.91 12.59
N SER A 174 -12.34 -14.00 13.69
CA SER A 174 -12.95 -15.26 14.13
C SER A 174 -13.81 -15.81 12.99
N THR A 175 -13.37 -16.87 12.35
CA THR A 175 -14.22 -17.66 11.45
C THR A 175 -15.25 -18.37 12.32
N THR A 176 -16.31 -17.68 12.67
CA THR A 176 -17.51 -18.30 13.24
C THR A 176 -18.11 -19.11 12.09
N THR A 177 -17.72 -20.36 11.97
CA THR A 177 -18.47 -21.35 11.18
C THR A 177 -19.86 -21.41 11.80
N PRO A 178 -20.94 -21.10 11.08
CA PRO A 178 -22.27 -21.28 11.63
C PRO A 178 -22.47 -22.79 11.84
N GLU A 179 -22.50 -23.17 13.09
CA GLU A 179 -22.88 -24.52 13.53
C GLU A 179 -24.25 -24.83 12.95
N ARG A 180 -24.31 -25.73 11.97
CA ARG A 180 -25.59 -26.29 11.49
C ARG A 180 -26.23 -27.00 12.64
N ARG A 181 -27.23 -26.39 13.27
CA ARG A 181 -28.19 -27.13 14.11
C ARG A 181 -29.03 -27.99 13.20
N ASN A 182 -28.85 -29.30 13.35
CA ASN A 182 -29.80 -30.29 12.87
C ASN A 182 -31.07 -30.26 13.71
#